data_b889183f7b461f98d23da3acb5ec17d8
#
_entry.id   b889183f7b461f98d23da3acb5ec17d8
#
_cell.length_a   1.000
_cell.length_b   1.000
_cell.length_c   1.000
_cell.angle_alpha   90.00
_cell.angle_beta   90.00
_cell.angle_gamma   90.00
#
_symmetry.space_group_name_H-M   'P 1'
#
loop_
_entity.id
_entity.type
_entity.pdbx_description
1 polymer ?
#
loop_
_entity_poly.entity_id
_entity_poly.type
_entity_poly.pdbx_seq_one_letter_code
_entity_poly.pdbx_strand_id
1 'polypeptide(L)'
;MKKLLIATLVCAGAAGVQAQERTVRGVLGLGLTGGGDTLATVVYTDGTTDNIKAGGLVHVFGGAEFRLGTDVTMQATVGYHVDETNGYSDGSLRFSRYPIELLAHYHVAPNFKLGGGARFVNNAKIDSRGVLSGARFEFDNTVGAVVEGEWMVSPAIGLKLRYVSEKYKANGVSASGNHGGFYFSWYI
;
A
#
# COMPACT_ATOMS: atom_id res chain seq x y z
N MET A 1 19.02 11.52 -21.92
CA MET A 1 18.20 10.50 -22.59
C MET A 1 18.44 9.13 -21.96
N LYS A 2 17.90 8.85 -20.75
CA LYS A 2 18.03 7.55 -20.03
C LYS A 2 16.83 7.35 -19.08
N LYS A 3 15.59 7.53 -19.55
CA LYS A 3 14.37 7.36 -18.72
C LYS A 3 13.22 6.62 -19.44
N LEU A 4 13.51 5.64 -20.30
CA LEU A 4 12.44 4.97 -21.06
C LEU A 4 12.70 3.48 -21.23
N LEU A 5 12.95 2.72 -20.15
CA LEU A 5 13.25 1.28 -20.29
C LEU A 5 12.65 0.37 -19.19
N ILE A 6 11.61 0.79 -18.48
CA ILE A 6 10.97 -0.04 -17.43
C ILE A 6 9.51 -0.41 -17.74
N ALA A 7 8.90 0.14 -18.79
CA ALA A 7 7.46 -0.05 -19.05
C ALA A 7 7.09 -1.26 -19.94
N THR A 8 8.04 -2.05 -20.46
CA THR A 8 7.74 -3.02 -21.53
C THR A 8 7.76 -4.50 -21.11
N LEU A 9 7.87 -4.81 -19.83
CA LEU A 9 8.00 -6.22 -19.38
C LEU A 9 6.72 -6.85 -18.76
N VAL A 10 5.57 -6.20 -18.82
CA VAL A 10 4.35 -6.68 -18.15
C VAL A 10 3.31 -7.32 -19.10
N CYS A 11 3.46 -7.21 -20.44
CA CYS A 11 2.40 -7.62 -21.37
C CYS A 11 2.61 -8.95 -22.14
N ALA A 12 3.57 -9.79 -21.80
CA ALA A 12 3.91 -10.97 -22.61
C ALA A 12 3.49 -12.33 -21.97
N GLY A 13 2.44 -12.39 -21.15
CA GLY A 13 2.06 -13.62 -20.44
C GLY A 13 0.63 -14.12 -20.58
N ALA A 14 -0.14 -13.64 -21.55
CA ALA A 14 -1.56 -13.99 -21.68
C ALA A 14 -1.88 -14.91 -22.85
N ALA A 15 -1.18 -16.06 -22.99
CA ALA A 15 -1.60 -17.09 -23.94
C ALA A 15 -1.13 -18.48 -23.46
N GLY A 16 -2.01 -19.28 -22.92
CA GLY A 16 -1.73 -20.68 -22.60
C GLY A 16 -2.62 -21.24 -21.49
N VAL A 17 -3.88 -21.49 -21.79
CA VAL A 17 -4.78 -22.22 -20.88
C VAL A 17 -4.43 -23.70 -20.96
N GLN A 18 -3.59 -24.16 -20.06
CA GLN A 18 -3.57 -25.56 -19.58
C GLN A 18 -3.46 -25.48 -18.06
N ALA A 19 -4.17 -26.38 -17.36
CA ALA A 19 -4.27 -26.46 -15.91
C ALA A 19 -2.94 -26.95 -15.26
N GLN A 20 -1.85 -26.28 -15.60
CA GLN A 20 -0.59 -26.36 -14.89
C GLN A 20 -0.66 -25.29 -13.80
N GLU A 21 -0.50 -25.66 -12.55
CA GLU A 21 -0.44 -24.69 -11.44
C GLU A 21 0.54 -23.59 -11.80
N ARG A 22 0.02 -22.40 -12.07
CA ARG A 22 0.86 -21.27 -12.49
C ARG A 22 1.86 -20.97 -11.40
N THR A 23 3.14 -21.12 -11.70
CA THR A 23 4.23 -20.77 -10.78
C THR A 23 4.24 -19.28 -10.46
N VAL A 24 3.68 -18.47 -11.37
CA VAL A 24 3.59 -17.00 -11.23
C VAL A 24 2.21 -16.53 -11.63
N ARG A 25 1.62 -15.65 -10.84
CA ARG A 25 0.36 -14.97 -11.16
C ARG A 25 0.45 -13.49 -10.85
N GLY A 26 -0.20 -12.66 -11.63
CA GLY A 26 -0.34 -11.24 -11.35
C GLY A 26 -1.25 -11.01 -10.14
N VAL A 27 -1.03 -9.92 -9.42
CA VAL A 27 -1.91 -9.46 -8.34
C VAL A 27 -2.17 -7.97 -8.46
N LEU A 28 -3.44 -7.59 -8.33
CA LEU A 28 -3.89 -6.22 -8.15
C LEU A 28 -4.67 -6.11 -6.86
N GLY A 29 -4.59 -4.99 -6.17
CA GLY A 29 -5.33 -4.85 -4.92
C GLY A 29 -5.66 -3.42 -4.55
N LEU A 30 -6.67 -3.33 -3.70
CA LEU A 30 -7.18 -2.10 -3.10
C LEU A 30 -7.37 -2.33 -1.61
N GLY A 31 -6.92 -1.39 -0.79
CA GLY A 31 -7.07 -1.42 0.66
C GLY A 31 -7.64 -0.13 1.23
N LEU A 32 -8.42 -0.28 2.31
CA LEU A 32 -8.81 0.80 3.19
C LEU A 32 -8.08 0.63 4.50
N THR A 33 -7.35 1.64 4.92
CA THR A 33 -6.44 1.60 6.06
C THR A 33 -6.76 2.71 7.05
N GLY A 34 -6.39 2.50 8.30
CA GLY A 34 -6.51 3.51 9.34
C GLY A 34 -5.51 3.28 10.47
N GLY A 35 -5.09 4.37 11.10
CA GLY A 35 -4.12 4.35 12.19
C GLY A 35 -2.97 5.34 11.97
N GLY A 36 -1.90 5.17 12.73
CA GLY A 36 -0.76 6.09 12.74
C GLY A 36 -1.02 7.40 13.48
N ASP A 37 0.05 8.13 13.68
CA ASP A 37 -0.02 9.45 14.30
C ASP A 37 -0.68 10.46 13.36
N THR A 38 -1.31 11.48 13.95
CA THR A 38 -1.81 12.64 13.20
C THR A 38 -0.60 13.48 12.75
N LEU A 39 -0.44 13.60 11.44
CA LEU A 39 0.64 14.38 10.82
C LEU A 39 0.27 15.85 10.66
N ALA A 40 -1.00 16.12 10.42
CA ALA A 40 -1.52 17.48 10.30
C ALA A 40 -3.02 17.52 10.63
N THR A 41 -3.46 18.65 11.17
CA THR A 41 -4.87 18.96 11.41
C THR A 41 -5.25 20.19 10.59
N VAL A 42 -6.31 20.10 9.82
CA VAL A 42 -6.89 21.22 9.08
C VAL A 42 -8.13 21.68 9.83
N VAL A 43 -8.20 22.99 10.12
CA VAL A 43 -9.38 23.62 10.69
C VAL A 43 -10.03 24.44 9.58
N TYR A 44 -11.27 24.14 9.24
CA TYR A 44 -12.02 24.82 8.19
C TYR A 44 -12.73 26.06 8.72
N THR A 45 -13.13 26.94 7.82
CA THR A 45 -13.82 28.19 8.13
C THR A 45 -15.18 28.00 8.80
N ASP A 46 -15.79 26.84 8.60
CA ASP A 46 -17.05 26.42 9.25
C ASP A 46 -16.85 25.87 10.69
N GLY A 47 -15.61 25.83 11.17
CA GLY A 47 -15.22 25.29 12.48
C GLY A 47 -15.06 23.76 12.51
N THR A 48 -15.25 23.05 11.42
CA THR A 48 -14.96 21.62 11.33
C THR A 48 -13.46 21.36 11.26
N THR A 49 -13.03 20.17 11.69
CA THR A 49 -11.63 19.76 11.66
C THR A 49 -11.47 18.42 10.94
N ASP A 50 -10.40 18.29 10.15
CA ASP A 50 -10.00 17.04 9.53
C ASP A 50 -8.53 16.75 9.78
N ASN A 51 -8.16 15.46 9.88
CA ASN A 51 -6.83 15.02 10.26
C ASN A 51 -6.21 14.14 9.19
N ILE A 52 -5.00 14.47 8.78
CA ILE A 52 -4.13 13.58 8.00
C ILE A 52 -3.42 12.64 8.97
N LYS A 53 -3.60 11.34 8.76
CA LYS A 53 -2.95 10.30 9.55
C LYS A 53 -1.83 9.62 8.77
N ALA A 54 -0.76 9.26 9.47
CA ALA A 54 0.40 8.61 8.87
C ALA A 54 0.08 7.22 8.25
N GLY A 55 -0.96 6.55 8.70
CA GLY A 55 -1.40 5.22 8.26
C GLY A 55 -2.72 5.18 7.44
N GLY A 56 -3.35 6.32 7.13
CA GLY A 56 -4.58 6.39 6.33
C GLY A 56 -4.26 6.49 4.84
N LEU A 57 -5.22 6.47 3.96
CA LEU A 57 -6.62 6.02 3.96
C LEU A 57 -6.79 4.93 2.89
N VAL A 58 -6.34 5.21 1.64
CA VAL A 58 -6.50 4.33 0.48
C VAL A 58 -5.14 3.85 -0.01
N HIS A 59 -5.02 2.53 -0.18
CA HIS A 59 -3.82 1.90 -0.74
C HIS A 59 -4.21 1.07 -1.96
N VAL A 60 -3.66 1.41 -3.12
CA VAL A 60 -3.73 0.61 -4.34
C VAL A 60 -2.37 -0.01 -4.63
N PHE A 61 -2.33 -1.26 -5.07
CA PHE A 61 -1.08 -1.94 -5.37
C PHE A 61 -1.22 -2.93 -6.54
N GLY A 62 -0.11 -3.24 -7.15
CA GLY A 62 -0.01 -4.28 -8.17
C GLY A 62 1.35 -4.95 -8.14
N GLY A 63 1.42 -6.17 -8.64
CA GLY A 63 2.65 -6.94 -8.65
C GLY A 63 2.48 -8.39 -9.08
N ALA A 64 3.31 -9.26 -8.51
CA ALA A 64 3.29 -10.68 -8.82
C ALA A 64 3.40 -11.54 -7.55
N GLU A 65 2.75 -12.69 -7.60
CA GLU A 65 2.90 -13.76 -6.61
C GLU A 65 3.59 -14.95 -7.27
N PHE A 66 4.59 -15.49 -6.59
CA PHE A 66 5.42 -16.62 -7.01
C PHE A 66 5.17 -17.80 -6.10
N ARG A 67 4.84 -18.96 -6.64
CA ARG A 67 4.73 -20.20 -5.87
C ARG A 67 6.10 -20.82 -5.71
N LEU A 68 6.54 -21.03 -4.46
CA LEU A 68 7.84 -21.63 -4.13
C LEU A 68 7.74 -23.11 -3.73
N GLY A 69 6.53 -23.64 -3.61
CA GLY A 69 6.26 -25.02 -3.20
C GLY A 69 4.76 -25.24 -3.06
N THR A 70 4.36 -26.29 -2.36
CA THR A 70 2.93 -26.61 -2.13
C THR A 70 2.26 -25.57 -1.25
N ASP A 71 2.96 -25.12 -0.19
CA ASP A 71 2.34 -24.33 0.88
C ASP A 71 2.93 -22.94 1.04
N VAL A 72 3.93 -22.57 0.22
CA VAL A 72 4.61 -21.28 0.32
C VAL A 72 4.51 -20.50 -0.97
N THR A 73 4.10 -19.21 -0.84
CA THR A 73 4.18 -18.25 -1.94
C THR A 73 4.95 -17.02 -1.50
N MET A 74 5.57 -16.33 -2.45
CA MET A 74 6.16 -15.00 -2.26
C MET A 74 5.42 -13.98 -3.12
N GLN A 75 5.16 -12.82 -2.55
CA GLN A 75 4.51 -11.71 -3.26
C GLN A 75 5.44 -10.51 -3.28
N ALA A 76 5.62 -9.93 -4.48
CA ALA A 76 6.32 -8.66 -4.69
C ALA A 76 5.34 -7.65 -5.29
N THR A 77 5.15 -6.51 -4.64
CA THR A 77 4.22 -5.48 -5.08
C THR A 77 4.82 -4.09 -5.02
N VAL A 78 4.30 -3.22 -5.86
CA VAL A 78 4.47 -1.76 -5.78
C VAL A 78 3.10 -1.13 -5.61
N GLY A 79 3.03 -0.04 -4.84
CA GLY A 79 1.75 0.58 -4.54
C GLY A 79 1.80 2.10 -4.47
N TYR A 80 0.62 2.66 -4.37
CA TYR A 80 0.38 4.06 -4.03
C TYR A 80 -0.57 4.10 -2.83
N HIS A 81 -0.13 4.75 -1.76
CA HIS A 81 -0.88 4.87 -0.52
C HIS A 81 -1.10 6.35 -0.22
N VAL A 82 -2.33 6.76 -0.01
CA VAL A 82 -2.71 8.16 0.13
C VAL A 82 -3.70 8.36 1.26
N ASP A 83 -3.52 9.45 1.99
CA ASP A 83 -4.51 10.07 2.88
C ASP A 83 -4.71 11.53 2.45
N GLU A 84 -5.94 11.99 2.35
CA GLU A 84 -6.26 13.33 1.89
C GLU A 84 -7.44 13.89 2.68
N THR A 85 -7.31 15.14 3.12
CA THR A 85 -8.44 15.86 3.72
C THR A 85 -9.44 16.30 2.66
N ASN A 86 -10.73 16.26 2.97
CA ASN A 86 -11.81 16.73 2.11
C ASN A 86 -11.89 18.27 2.11
N GLY A 87 -10.91 18.93 1.48
CA GLY A 87 -10.92 20.39 1.31
C GLY A 87 -11.94 20.83 0.28
N TYR A 88 -13.14 21.19 0.72
CA TYR A 88 -14.03 21.95 -0.14
C TYR A 88 -13.36 23.30 -0.53
N SER A 89 -13.73 24.36 -0.75
CA SER A 89 -13.17 25.58 -1.31
C SER A 89 -11.84 26.09 -0.71
N ASP A 90 -11.45 25.68 0.47
CA ASP A 90 -10.38 26.34 1.27
C ASP A 90 -8.99 25.71 1.15
N GLY A 91 -8.84 24.60 0.46
CA GLY A 91 -7.56 23.88 0.27
C GLY A 91 -7.57 22.49 0.88
N SER A 92 -6.70 21.62 0.38
CA SER A 92 -6.53 20.24 0.88
C SER A 92 -5.08 19.94 1.23
N LEU A 93 -4.90 19.08 2.21
CA LEU A 93 -3.63 18.44 2.50
C LEU A 93 -3.70 16.98 2.03
N ARG A 94 -2.63 16.51 1.41
CA ARG A 94 -2.50 15.14 0.94
C ARG A 94 -1.17 14.56 1.41
N PHE A 95 -1.24 13.46 2.16
CA PHE A 95 -0.09 12.63 2.45
C PHE A 95 -0.03 11.46 1.47
N SER A 96 1.03 11.36 0.69
CA SER A 96 1.21 10.32 -0.32
C SER A 96 2.55 9.62 -0.18
N ARG A 97 2.59 8.31 -0.52
CA ARG A 97 3.77 7.46 -0.44
C ARG A 97 3.71 6.30 -1.42
N TYR A 98 4.89 5.80 -1.81
CA TYR A 98 5.04 4.71 -2.78
C TYR A 98 5.71 3.51 -2.10
N PRO A 99 4.93 2.58 -1.53
CA PRO A 99 5.47 1.36 -0.93
C PRO A 99 5.87 0.33 -2.00
N ILE A 100 7.00 -0.33 -1.74
CA ILE A 100 7.41 -1.58 -2.38
C ILE A 100 7.37 -2.64 -1.29
N GLU A 101 6.70 -3.77 -1.52
CA GLU A 101 6.52 -4.82 -0.52
C GLU A 101 7.04 -6.15 -1.02
N LEU A 102 7.70 -6.89 -0.12
CA LEU A 102 8.11 -8.28 -0.32
C LEU A 102 7.54 -9.09 0.84
N LEU A 103 6.60 -9.97 0.55
CA LEU A 103 5.88 -10.78 1.53
C LEU A 103 6.04 -12.26 1.23
N ALA A 104 6.22 -13.08 2.25
CA ALA A 104 6.09 -14.52 2.17
C ALA A 104 4.77 -14.95 2.81
N HIS A 105 4.07 -15.88 2.18
CA HIS A 105 2.81 -16.43 2.67
C HIS A 105 2.92 -17.94 2.85
N TYR A 106 2.34 -18.43 3.94
CA TYR A 106 2.16 -19.84 4.21
C TYR A 106 0.67 -20.19 4.13
N HIS A 107 0.34 -21.19 3.33
CA HIS A 107 -1.02 -21.68 3.16
C HIS A 107 -1.37 -22.63 4.33
N VAL A 108 -2.10 -22.09 5.31
CA VAL A 108 -2.51 -22.84 6.53
C VAL A 108 -3.74 -23.71 6.24
N ALA A 109 -4.51 -23.35 5.22
CA ALA A 109 -5.65 -24.10 4.73
C ALA A 109 -5.83 -23.84 3.21
N PRO A 110 -6.61 -24.65 2.49
CA PRO A 110 -6.83 -24.48 1.05
C PRO A 110 -7.28 -23.08 0.63
N ASN A 111 -8.02 -22.39 1.51
CA ASN A 111 -8.57 -21.07 1.25
C ASN A 111 -8.06 -19.98 2.21
N PHE A 112 -7.05 -20.27 3.03
CA PHE A 112 -6.50 -19.31 3.99
C PHE A 112 -4.99 -19.35 4.06
N LYS A 113 -4.37 -18.17 3.95
CA LYS A 113 -2.92 -18.02 4.09
C LYS A 113 -2.57 -16.90 5.07
N LEU A 114 -1.48 -17.11 5.80
CA LEU A 114 -0.84 -16.11 6.65
C LEU A 114 0.42 -15.61 5.97
N GLY A 115 0.64 -14.32 6.01
CA GLY A 115 1.78 -13.69 5.36
C GLY A 115 2.48 -12.69 6.26
N GLY A 116 3.74 -12.46 5.94
CA GLY A 116 4.53 -11.41 6.56
C GLY A 116 5.75 -11.07 5.73
N GLY A 117 6.30 -9.88 5.98
CA GLY A 117 7.49 -9.43 5.25
C GLY A 117 7.82 -7.97 5.47
N ALA A 118 8.56 -7.42 4.51
CA ALA A 118 9.09 -6.07 4.55
C ALA A 118 8.35 -5.14 3.58
N ARG A 119 8.18 -3.89 4.03
CA ARG A 119 7.63 -2.77 3.27
C ARG A 119 8.65 -1.65 3.22
N PHE A 120 9.03 -1.24 2.02
CA PHE A 120 9.96 -0.14 1.75
C PHE A 120 9.15 1.04 1.23
N VAL A 121 9.12 2.13 1.97
CA VAL A 121 8.35 3.33 1.60
C VAL A 121 9.29 4.39 1.07
N ASN A 122 9.03 4.82 -0.16
CA ASN A 122 9.75 5.88 -0.83
C ASN A 122 8.85 7.10 -1.06
N ASN A 123 9.46 8.29 -1.14
CA ASN A 123 8.78 9.55 -1.45
C ASN A 123 7.53 9.80 -0.58
N ALA A 124 7.63 9.53 0.72
CA ALA A 124 6.58 9.91 1.66
C ALA A 124 6.58 11.43 1.82
N LYS A 125 5.46 12.09 1.46
CA LYS A 125 5.37 13.54 1.47
C LYS A 125 3.96 14.03 1.75
N ILE A 126 3.91 15.23 2.37
CA ILE A 126 2.70 16.04 2.49
C ILE A 126 2.77 17.13 1.44
N ASP A 127 1.78 17.20 0.57
CA ASP A 127 1.56 18.29 -0.38
C ASP A 127 0.31 19.07 0.02
N SER A 128 0.36 20.39 -0.03
CA SER A 128 -0.79 21.28 0.21
C SER A 128 -1.30 21.91 -1.09
N ARG A 129 -2.61 22.11 -1.17
CA ARG A 129 -3.29 22.77 -2.30
C ARG A 129 -4.26 23.82 -1.84
N GLY A 130 -4.62 24.74 -2.75
CA GLY A 130 -5.57 25.83 -2.48
C GLY A 130 -4.95 26.95 -1.66
N VAL A 131 -5.68 27.50 -0.69
CA VAL A 131 -5.24 28.61 0.16
C VAL A 131 -4.01 28.23 1.02
N LEU A 132 -3.80 26.94 1.29
CA LEU A 132 -2.64 26.38 1.98
C LEU A 132 -1.45 26.12 1.04
N SER A 133 -1.54 26.53 -0.24
CA SER A 133 -0.51 26.21 -1.23
C SER A 133 0.87 26.74 -0.86
N GLY A 134 1.92 25.88 -1.05
CA GLY A 134 3.32 26.23 -0.79
C GLY A 134 3.97 25.44 0.34
N ALA A 135 3.22 24.76 1.20
CA ALA A 135 3.81 23.88 2.20
C ALA A 135 4.00 22.47 1.59
N ARG A 136 5.25 22.06 1.42
CA ARG A 136 5.65 20.71 1.07
C ARG A 136 6.59 20.19 2.14
N PHE A 137 6.28 19.02 2.66
CA PHE A 137 7.08 18.35 3.68
C PHE A 137 7.41 16.94 3.24
N GLU A 138 8.68 16.59 3.21
CA GLU A 138 9.15 15.28 2.79
C GLU A 138 9.72 14.50 3.99
N PHE A 139 9.43 13.21 4.02
CA PHE A 139 9.96 12.28 5.01
C PHE A 139 11.08 11.44 4.39
N ASP A 140 11.98 10.98 5.25
CA ASP A 140 13.01 10.02 4.88
C ASP A 140 12.37 8.71 4.40
N ASN A 141 13.09 8.00 3.51
CA ASN A 141 12.70 6.65 3.14
C ASN A 141 12.66 5.76 4.38
N THR A 142 11.63 4.93 4.47
CA THR A 142 11.40 4.13 5.66
C THR A 142 11.24 2.65 5.31
N VAL A 143 11.58 1.79 6.28
CA VAL A 143 11.35 0.35 6.19
C VAL A 143 10.40 -0.04 7.32
N GLY A 144 9.36 -0.76 6.97
CA GLY A 144 8.37 -1.30 7.89
C GLY A 144 8.23 -2.81 7.77
N ALA A 145 7.52 -3.38 8.74
CA ALA A 145 7.12 -4.79 8.73
C ALA A 145 5.62 -4.89 8.44
N VAL A 146 5.24 -5.94 7.71
CA VAL A 146 3.84 -6.27 7.38
C VAL A 146 3.54 -7.65 7.91
N VAL A 147 2.35 -7.80 8.51
CA VAL A 147 1.72 -9.11 8.77
C VAL A 147 0.30 -9.09 8.24
N GLU A 148 -0.13 -10.18 7.63
CA GLU A 148 -1.47 -10.27 7.06
C GLU A 148 -2.04 -11.69 7.10
N GLY A 149 -3.39 -11.77 7.19
CA GLY A 149 -4.14 -12.97 6.90
C GLY A 149 -4.97 -12.74 5.65
N GLU A 150 -4.99 -13.70 4.73
CA GLU A 150 -5.77 -13.62 3.50
C GLU A 150 -6.68 -14.83 3.36
N TRP A 151 -7.96 -14.56 3.18
CA TRP A 151 -8.97 -15.53 2.86
C TRP A 151 -9.30 -15.49 1.37
N MET A 152 -9.04 -16.60 0.68
CA MET A 152 -9.37 -16.79 -0.73
C MET A 152 -10.85 -17.13 -0.87
N VAL A 153 -11.65 -16.16 -1.33
CA VAL A 153 -13.10 -16.35 -1.61
C VAL A 153 -13.29 -17.15 -2.90
N SER A 154 -12.33 -17.00 -3.83
CA SER A 154 -12.22 -17.80 -5.04
C SER A 154 -10.74 -17.92 -5.45
N PRO A 155 -10.37 -18.75 -6.43
CA PRO A 155 -8.98 -18.81 -6.91
C PRO A 155 -8.42 -17.46 -7.38
N ALA A 156 -9.29 -16.53 -7.79
CA ALA A 156 -8.92 -15.20 -8.28
C ALA A 156 -9.16 -14.06 -7.28
N ILE A 157 -9.84 -14.29 -6.15
CA ILE A 157 -10.25 -13.21 -5.24
C ILE A 157 -9.84 -13.53 -3.81
N GLY A 158 -9.09 -12.63 -3.21
CA GLY A 158 -8.69 -12.67 -1.80
C GLY A 158 -9.17 -11.46 -1.01
N LEU A 159 -9.59 -11.70 0.23
CA LEU A 159 -9.86 -10.67 1.24
C LEU A 159 -8.77 -10.74 2.30
N LYS A 160 -8.12 -9.60 2.59
CA LYS A 160 -7.02 -9.55 3.55
C LYS A 160 -7.36 -8.65 4.73
N LEU A 161 -6.93 -9.11 5.90
CA LEU A 161 -6.73 -8.25 7.07
C LEU A 161 -5.23 -8.08 7.27
N ARG A 162 -4.77 -6.83 7.34
CA ARG A 162 -3.35 -6.51 7.38
C ARG A 162 -3.03 -5.54 8.51
N TYR A 163 -1.87 -5.73 9.12
CA TYR A 163 -1.25 -4.76 10.01
C TYR A 163 0.16 -4.42 9.50
N VAL A 164 0.48 -3.13 9.52
CA VAL A 164 1.78 -2.59 9.11
C VAL A 164 2.39 -1.85 10.30
N SER A 165 3.66 -2.11 10.56
CA SER A 165 4.45 -1.38 11.55
C SER A 165 5.55 -0.62 10.81
N GLU A 166 5.46 0.71 10.79
CA GLU A 166 6.41 1.61 10.13
C GLU A 166 6.54 2.92 10.90
N LYS A 167 7.67 3.62 10.71
CA LYS A 167 7.97 4.88 11.38
C LYS A 167 8.57 5.87 10.40
N TYR A 168 7.94 7.02 10.25
CA TYR A 168 8.42 8.11 9.42
C TYR A 168 9.32 9.04 10.23
N LYS A 169 10.38 9.57 9.59
CA LYS A 169 11.30 10.53 10.17
C LYS A 169 11.50 11.70 9.21
N ALA A 170 11.61 12.90 9.78
CA ALA A 170 11.99 14.11 9.05
C ALA A 170 12.52 15.15 10.01
N ASN A 171 13.67 15.77 9.70
CA ASN A 171 14.26 16.86 10.47
C ASN A 171 14.36 16.58 12.00
N GLY A 172 14.70 15.34 12.39
CA GLY A 172 14.83 14.93 13.79
C GLY A 172 13.50 14.61 14.49
N VAL A 173 12.36 14.83 13.85
CA VAL A 173 11.04 14.44 14.36
C VAL A 173 10.67 13.05 13.81
N SER A 174 9.94 12.28 14.58
CA SER A 174 9.44 10.96 14.14
C SER A 174 7.96 10.83 14.44
N ALA A 175 7.24 10.20 13.48
CA ALA A 175 5.83 9.87 13.60
C ALA A 175 5.61 8.37 13.35
N SER A 176 4.74 7.74 14.14
CA SER A 176 4.33 6.35 13.93
C SER A 176 3.38 6.28 12.74
N GLY A 177 3.71 5.44 11.77
CA GLY A 177 2.86 5.10 10.63
C GLY A 177 2.12 3.76 10.80
N ASN A 178 2.13 3.20 12.02
CA ASN A 178 1.49 1.91 12.29
C ASN A 178 0.00 1.94 11.95
N HIS A 179 -0.46 0.99 11.15
CA HIS A 179 -1.85 0.98 10.71
C HIS A 179 -2.38 -0.42 10.45
N GLY A 180 -3.69 -0.55 10.56
CA GLY A 180 -4.41 -1.72 10.12
C GLY A 180 -5.28 -1.43 8.91
N GLY A 181 -5.70 -2.46 8.19
CA GLY A 181 -6.57 -2.27 7.04
C GLY A 181 -7.18 -3.55 6.50
N PHE A 182 -8.28 -3.35 5.78
CA PHE A 182 -8.93 -4.38 4.99
C PHE A 182 -8.56 -4.20 3.52
N TYR A 183 -8.27 -5.31 2.83
CA TYR A 183 -7.81 -5.30 1.45
C TYR A 183 -8.57 -6.31 0.61
N PHE A 184 -8.83 -5.91 -0.61
CA PHE A 184 -9.28 -6.77 -1.69
C PHE A 184 -8.11 -7.04 -2.63
N SER A 185 -7.90 -8.30 -3.02
CA SER A 185 -6.87 -8.71 -4.00
C SER A 185 -7.50 -9.48 -5.14
N TRP A 186 -7.10 -9.18 -6.35
CA TRP A 186 -7.46 -9.87 -7.57
C TRP A 186 -6.21 -10.49 -8.20
N TYR A 187 -6.27 -11.81 -8.41
CA TYR A 187 -5.20 -12.62 -8.99
C TYR A 187 -5.53 -12.99 -10.44
N ILE A 188 -4.55 -12.81 -11.34
CA ILE A 188 -4.67 -13.00 -12.81
C ILE A 188 -3.55 -13.87 -13.37
#